data_5272b5d27ab3e87b8e8733e24151ac4b
#
_entry.id   5272b5d27ab3e87b8e8733e24151ac4b
#
_cell.length_a   1.000
_cell.length_b   1.000
_cell.length_c   1.000
_cell.angle_alpha   90.00
_cell.angle_beta   90.00
_cell.angle_gamma   90.00
#
_symmetry.space_group_name_H-M   'P 1'
#
loop_
_entity.id
_entity.type
_entity.pdbx_description
1 polymer ?
#
loop_
_entity_poly.entity_id
_entity_poly.type
_entity_poly.pdbx_seq_one_letter_code
_entity_poly.pdbx_strand_id
1 'polypeptide(L)'
;MGKTKTLAGAILAIATLTATGCSGGGAPSTEMAEAPADPGDATGSITVLTQRTDLVQSGAMDAYAAEFNKVYPKIKVKFEGLTDYEGEVKIRMNTEDYGDVLMIPASVSKNDYPKFFAPLGTSIKMADKYRFSDKSAVDSKVYGIAQFGTANGFVYNKALWKKAGVTAWPTTPDEFLTGLEAIRTRTGATPYYTNFKDGWPLVQWTTNIGSVTCDENATNKLAGPISPWKEGSELQVIDTLLHDIVKGELSEKDPSTTNWEASKTKLAKGEIGSMMVGSWSITQMRDAAEKAGENPDDIGYMPLPVLKGDGHCATLVSDYQQAVNAHSRHKQAARAWIDWFTEKSGYSAKEGAVPTLRSAPMPDTLKDFVDNDVTYVERSETDTGKVNDIDNAAEIGLNKPDYRQKLIDIARGAQKGSLEDYFTDLNKRWDEAARTAGS
;
A
#
# COMPACT_ATOMS: atom_id res chain seq x y z
N MET A 1 -79.26 57.54 -25.78
CA MET A 1 -78.51 57.21 -27.00
C MET A 1 -77.03 57.13 -26.61
N GLY A 2 -76.43 55.98 -26.58
CA GLY A 2 -75.03 55.80 -26.21
C GLY A 2 -74.72 54.33 -26.21
N LYS A 3 -74.01 53.82 -27.22
CA LYS A 3 -73.74 52.44 -27.46
C LYS A 3 -72.57 51.95 -26.58
N THR A 4 -72.81 50.93 -25.83
CA THR A 4 -71.84 50.15 -25.08
C THR A 4 -71.07 49.28 -26.11
N LYS A 5 -69.67 49.33 -26.11
CA LYS A 5 -68.78 48.41 -26.82
C LYS A 5 -68.18 47.53 -25.80
N THR A 6 -68.44 46.25 -25.89
CA THR A 6 -67.77 45.10 -25.19
C THR A 6 -66.41 44.87 -25.80
N LEU A 7 -65.36 44.91 -24.98
CA LEU A 7 -63.99 44.41 -25.35
C LEU A 7 -63.88 42.95 -24.97
N ALA A 8 -63.62 42.11 -25.93
CA ALA A 8 -63.26 40.72 -25.74
C ALA A 8 -61.75 40.63 -25.45
N GLY A 9 -61.39 40.12 -24.29
CA GLY A 9 -60.01 39.87 -23.94
C GLY A 9 -59.54 38.50 -24.50
N ALA A 10 -58.55 38.56 -25.37
CA ALA A 10 -57.86 37.33 -25.83
C ALA A 10 -56.83 36.89 -24.82
N ILE A 11 -57.01 35.68 -24.27
CA ILE A 11 -56.02 35.00 -23.45
C ILE A 11 -54.96 34.38 -24.35
N LEU A 12 -53.76 34.90 -24.27
CA LEU A 12 -52.59 34.36 -25.00
C LEU A 12 -51.97 33.24 -24.09
N ALA A 13 -52.17 32.00 -24.46
CA ALA A 13 -51.51 30.83 -23.84
C ALA A 13 -50.07 30.78 -24.33
N ILE A 14 -49.12 31.10 -23.45
CA ILE A 14 -47.70 30.91 -23.68
C ILE A 14 -47.39 29.44 -23.38
N ALA A 15 -47.21 28.65 -24.42
CA ALA A 15 -46.67 27.30 -24.34
C ALA A 15 -45.15 27.40 -24.17
N THR A 16 -44.66 27.17 -22.93
CA THR A 16 -43.23 26.99 -22.68
C THR A 16 -42.80 25.61 -23.18
N LEU A 17 -42.14 25.59 -24.36
CA LEU A 17 -41.39 24.42 -24.78
C LEU A 17 -40.15 24.27 -23.88
N THR A 18 -40.18 23.28 -23.01
CA THR A 18 -38.96 22.77 -22.36
C THR A 18 -38.17 21.98 -23.37
N ALA A 19 -37.16 22.62 -23.94
CA ALA A 19 -36.16 21.93 -24.72
C ALA A 19 -35.33 21.06 -23.77
N THR A 20 -35.60 19.77 -23.75
CA THR A 20 -34.69 18.76 -23.19
C THR A 20 -33.47 18.67 -24.09
N GLY A 21 -32.46 19.50 -23.80
CA GLY A 21 -31.15 19.39 -24.41
C GLY A 21 -30.42 18.19 -23.81
N CYS A 22 -30.32 17.10 -24.56
CA CYS A 22 -29.30 16.10 -24.33
C CYS A 22 -27.95 16.71 -24.68
N SER A 23 -27.24 17.25 -23.71
CA SER A 23 -25.79 17.46 -23.82
C SER A 23 -25.11 16.39 -22.97
N GLY A 24 -24.65 15.32 -23.64
CA GLY A 24 -23.74 14.37 -23.07
C GLY A 24 -22.40 15.04 -22.77
N GLY A 25 -21.92 14.87 -21.58
CA GLY A 25 -20.69 15.44 -21.04
C GLY A 25 -20.95 16.05 -19.66
N GLY A 26 -21.50 15.26 -18.72
CA GLY A 26 -21.66 15.68 -17.34
C GLY A 26 -20.29 15.90 -16.69
N ALA A 27 -20.06 17.11 -16.14
CA ALA A 27 -18.92 17.31 -15.25
C ALA A 27 -18.92 16.25 -14.15
N PRO A 28 -17.76 15.73 -13.74
CA PRO A 28 -17.70 14.72 -12.68
C PRO A 28 -18.42 15.23 -11.45
N SER A 29 -19.25 14.37 -10.87
CA SER A 29 -20.06 14.72 -9.69
C SER A 29 -19.15 15.00 -8.51
N THR A 30 -19.20 16.19 -7.96
CA THR A 30 -18.53 16.58 -6.69
C THR A 30 -19.32 16.11 -5.46
N GLU A 31 -20.43 15.39 -5.67
CA GLU A 31 -21.29 14.86 -4.62
C GLU A 31 -20.59 13.69 -3.90
N MET A 32 -20.66 13.72 -2.55
CA MET A 32 -20.10 12.63 -1.74
C MET A 32 -20.85 11.33 -2.02
N ALA A 33 -20.11 10.24 -2.20
CA ALA A 33 -20.67 8.91 -2.18
C ALA A 33 -20.89 8.50 -0.72
N GLU A 34 -22.13 8.47 -0.29
CA GLU A 34 -22.54 8.04 1.04
C GLU A 34 -23.33 6.73 0.94
N ALA A 35 -23.08 5.82 1.90
CA ALA A 35 -23.93 4.64 2.03
C ALA A 35 -25.33 5.09 2.51
N PRO A 36 -26.40 4.42 2.08
CA PRO A 36 -27.74 4.77 2.54
C PRO A 36 -27.88 4.52 4.04
N ALA A 37 -28.66 5.38 4.70
CA ALA A 37 -28.89 5.26 6.15
C ALA A 37 -29.62 3.97 6.52
N ASP A 38 -30.55 3.51 5.67
CA ASP A 38 -31.22 2.21 5.78
C ASP A 38 -30.67 1.27 4.69
N PRO A 39 -30.03 0.15 5.06
CA PRO A 39 -29.57 -0.87 4.09
C PRO A 39 -30.68 -1.40 3.17
N GLY A 40 -31.93 -1.40 3.63
CA GLY A 40 -33.09 -1.82 2.87
C GLY A 40 -33.43 -0.91 1.69
N ASP A 41 -33.00 0.35 1.71
CA ASP A 41 -33.23 1.34 0.65
C ASP A 41 -32.15 1.29 -0.44
N ALA A 42 -30.98 0.70 -0.13
CA ALA A 42 -29.90 0.55 -1.09
C ALA A 42 -30.26 -0.43 -2.20
N THR A 43 -30.20 0.02 -3.44
CA THR A 43 -30.48 -0.82 -4.62
C THR A 43 -29.41 -0.60 -5.69
N GLY A 44 -29.24 -1.57 -6.56
CA GLY A 44 -28.37 -1.44 -7.74
C GLY A 44 -27.60 -2.70 -8.06
N SER A 45 -26.92 -2.64 -9.20
CA SER A 45 -25.95 -3.64 -9.59
C SER A 45 -24.60 -2.95 -9.77
N ILE A 46 -23.59 -3.38 -9.03
CA ILE A 46 -22.26 -2.80 -9.05
C ILE A 46 -21.25 -3.81 -9.59
N THR A 47 -20.26 -3.27 -10.31
CA THR A 47 -19.06 -4.01 -10.73
C THR A 47 -17.88 -3.55 -9.87
N VAL A 48 -17.20 -4.52 -9.23
CA VAL A 48 -16.01 -4.32 -8.43
C VAL A 48 -14.79 -4.85 -9.19
N LEU A 49 -13.88 -3.98 -9.57
CA LEU A 49 -12.61 -4.37 -10.20
C LEU A 49 -11.59 -4.73 -9.12
N THR A 50 -10.87 -5.83 -9.30
CA THR A 50 -9.87 -6.30 -8.33
C THR A 50 -8.67 -6.96 -8.99
N GLN A 51 -7.46 -6.79 -8.39
CA GLN A 51 -6.25 -7.54 -8.76
C GLN A 51 -6.25 -8.97 -8.21
N ARG A 52 -7.17 -9.29 -7.27
CA ARG A 52 -7.23 -10.60 -6.62
C ARG A 52 -7.98 -11.61 -7.50
N THR A 53 -7.39 -11.90 -8.67
CA THR A 53 -7.93 -12.90 -9.61
C THR A 53 -8.09 -14.27 -8.96
N ASP A 54 -7.19 -14.62 -8.03
CA ASP A 54 -7.25 -15.84 -7.22
C ASP A 54 -8.53 -15.94 -6.39
N LEU A 55 -8.94 -14.85 -5.73
CA LEU A 55 -10.17 -14.83 -4.92
C LEU A 55 -11.44 -14.82 -5.78
N VAL A 56 -11.39 -14.23 -6.97
CA VAL A 56 -12.49 -14.28 -7.93
C VAL A 56 -12.64 -15.71 -8.47
N GLN A 57 -11.54 -16.33 -8.92
CA GLN A 57 -11.56 -17.68 -9.50
C GLN A 57 -11.93 -18.77 -8.49
N SER A 58 -11.53 -18.62 -7.23
CA SER A 58 -11.89 -19.56 -6.16
C SER A 58 -13.32 -19.39 -5.64
N GLY A 59 -14.05 -18.33 -6.04
CA GLY A 59 -15.38 -18.01 -5.52
C GLY A 59 -15.36 -17.34 -4.14
N ALA A 60 -14.19 -16.98 -3.61
CA ALA A 60 -14.09 -16.33 -2.30
C ALA A 60 -14.72 -14.92 -2.30
N MET A 61 -14.61 -14.19 -3.43
CA MET A 61 -15.29 -12.90 -3.58
C MET A 61 -16.81 -13.04 -3.61
N ASP A 62 -17.34 -14.09 -4.26
CA ASP A 62 -18.78 -14.36 -4.27
C ASP A 62 -19.30 -14.72 -2.87
N ALA A 63 -18.48 -15.40 -2.04
CA ALA A 63 -18.82 -15.65 -0.64
C ALA A 63 -18.91 -14.34 0.16
N TYR A 64 -18.00 -13.38 -0.03
CA TYR A 64 -18.12 -12.05 0.56
C TYR A 64 -19.37 -11.32 0.09
N ALA A 65 -19.72 -11.39 -1.19
CA ALA A 65 -20.95 -10.79 -1.71
C ALA A 65 -22.21 -11.43 -1.09
N ALA A 66 -22.20 -12.75 -0.86
CA ALA A 66 -23.31 -13.43 -0.19
C ALA A 66 -23.50 -12.97 1.28
N GLU A 67 -22.39 -12.74 2.03
CA GLU A 67 -22.45 -12.17 3.37
C GLU A 67 -22.91 -10.71 3.36
N PHE A 68 -22.41 -9.91 2.41
CA PHE A 68 -22.86 -8.53 2.20
C PHE A 68 -24.37 -8.48 1.92
N ASN A 69 -24.91 -9.39 1.11
CA ASN A 69 -26.31 -9.42 0.76
C ASN A 69 -27.25 -9.78 1.92
N LYS A 70 -26.73 -10.32 3.03
CA LYS A 70 -27.53 -10.46 4.27
C LYS A 70 -27.88 -9.10 4.88
N VAL A 71 -27.06 -8.08 4.63
CA VAL A 71 -27.26 -6.69 5.10
C VAL A 71 -27.91 -5.84 4.01
N TYR A 72 -27.48 -5.98 2.76
CA TYR A 72 -27.93 -5.19 1.61
C TYR A 72 -28.58 -6.10 0.53
N PRO A 73 -29.79 -6.65 0.77
CA PRO A 73 -30.39 -7.70 -0.06
C PRO A 73 -30.74 -7.29 -1.48
N LYS A 74 -30.83 -5.98 -1.75
CA LYS A 74 -31.25 -5.45 -3.06
C LYS A 74 -30.05 -4.96 -3.90
N ILE A 75 -28.80 -5.11 -3.41
CA ILE A 75 -27.59 -4.79 -4.17
C ILE A 75 -27.04 -6.09 -4.78
N LYS A 76 -26.78 -6.07 -6.09
CA LYS A 76 -26.05 -7.15 -6.76
C LYS A 76 -24.60 -6.73 -6.93
N VAL A 77 -23.65 -7.58 -6.55
CA VAL A 77 -22.23 -7.35 -6.71
C VAL A 77 -21.67 -8.32 -7.73
N LYS A 78 -20.96 -7.80 -8.74
CA LYS A 78 -20.20 -8.56 -9.74
C LYS A 78 -18.73 -8.22 -9.56
N PHE A 79 -17.87 -9.24 -9.57
CA PHE A 79 -16.41 -9.04 -9.53
C PHE A 79 -15.80 -9.25 -10.90
N GLU A 80 -14.81 -8.42 -11.20
CA GLU A 80 -13.97 -8.58 -12.36
C GLU A 80 -12.51 -8.57 -11.92
N GLY A 81 -11.85 -9.73 -12.01
CA GLY A 81 -10.44 -9.92 -11.67
C GLY A 81 -9.57 -9.58 -12.88
N LEU A 82 -8.62 -8.67 -12.69
CA LEU A 82 -7.71 -8.19 -13.74
C LEU A 82 -6.28 -8.59 -13.40
N THR A 83 -5.62 -9.31 -14.29
CA THR A 83 -4.23 -9.76 -14.08
C THR A 83 -3.23 -8.62 -14.22
N ASP A 84 -3.37 -7.81 -15.29
CA ASP A 84 -2.64 -6.54 -15.44
C ASP A 84 -3.53 -5.40 -14.94
N TYR A 85 -3.74 -5.35 -13.62
CA TYR A 85 -4.67 -4.42 -13.00
C TYR A 85 -4.35 -2.95 -13.35
N GLU A 86 -3.10 -2.55 -13.16
CA GLU A 86 -2.66 -1.16 -13.38
C GLU A 86 -2.81 -0.73 -14.84
N GLY A 87 -2.41 -1.60 -15.77
CA GLY A 87 -2.49 -1.31 -17.20
C GLY A 87 -3.94 -1.27 -17.69
N GLU A 88 -4.74 -2.29 -17.35
CA GLU A 88 -6.12 -2.41 -17.83
C GLU A 88 -7.03 -1.32 -17.24
N VAL A 89 -6.94 -1.03 -15.94
CA VAL A 89 -7.75 0.02 -15.30
C VAL A 89 -7.40 1.40 -15.87
N LYS A 90 -6.10 1.70 -16.07
CA LYS A 90 -5.67 2.96 -16.68
C LYS A 90 -6.25 3.15 -18.08
N ILE A 91 -6.32 2.08 -18.89
CA ILE A 91 -6.94 2.14 -20.22
C ILE A 91 -8.44 2.44 -20.10
N ARG A 92 -9.15 1.74 -19.21
CA ARG A 92 -10.61 1.93 -18.99
C ARG A 92 -10.94 3.34 -18.48
N MET A 93 -10.07 3.94 -17.68
CA MET A 93 -10.24 5.32 -17.17
C MET A 93 -10.21 6.39 -18.26
N ASN A 94 -9.85 6.05 -19.51
CA ASN A 94 -10.07 6.94 -20.66
C ASN A 94 -11.54 6.99 -21.10
N THR A 95 -12.40 6.16 -20.52
CA THR A 95 -13.85 6.15 -20.70
C THR A 95 -14.51 6.40 -19.36
N GLU A 96 -15.85 6.36 -19.28
CA GLU A 96 -16.59 6.43 -18.03
C GLU A 96 -16.84 5.03 -17.41
N ASP A 97 -16.53 3.96 -18.16
CA ASP A 97 -16.79 2.55 -17.79
C ASP A 97 -15.53 1.87 -17.26
N TYR A 98 -15.19 2.17 -15.99
CA TYR A 98 -14.12 1.51 -15.24
C TYR A 98 -14.61 0.91 -13.91
N GLY A 99 -15.79 0.23 -13.98
CA GLY A 99 -16.48 -0.36 -12.84
C GLY A 99 -17.14 0.70 -11.94
N ASP A 100 -17.84 0.25 -10.90
CA ASP A 100 -18.45 1.11 -9.89
C ASP A 100 -17.51 1.29 -8.68
N VAL A 101 -16.81 0.21 -8.32
CA VAL A 101 -15.76 0.17 -7.30
C VAL A 101 -14.47 -0.32 -7.95
N LEU A 102 -13.38 0.39 -7.66
CA LEU A 102 -12.05 0.03 -8.15
C LEU A 102 -11.01 0.39 -7.10
N MET A 103 -9.81 -0.15 -7.24
CA MET A 103 -8.65 0.29 -6.48
C MET A 103 -7.92 1.35 -7.29
N ILE A 104 -7.58 2.45 -6.64
CA ILE A 104 -6.89 3.58 -7.28
C ILE A 104 -5.54 3.08 -7.81
N PRO A 105 -5.29 3.13 -9.13
CA PRO A 105 -3.99 2.76 -9.68
C PRO A 105 -2.90 3.71 -9.19
N ALA A 106 -1.72 3.16 -8.90
CA ALA A 106 -0.58 3.93 -8.39
C ALA A 106 -0.11 5.02 -9.39
N SER A 107 -0.41 4.83 -10.67
CA SER A 107 -0.06 5.79 -11.75
C SER A 107 -0.98 7.00 -11.84
N VAL A 108 -2.09 7.04 -11.10
CA VAL A 108 -3.03 8.19 -11.12
C VAL A 108 -2.52 9.27 -10.18
N SER A 109 -2.30 10.46 -10.71
CA SER A 109 -1.91 11.63 -9.90
C SER A 109 -3.01 12.00 -8.89
N LYS A 110 -2.63 12.36 -7.66
CA LYS A 110 -3.60 12.86 -6.65
C LYS A 110 -4.43 14.03 -7.16
N ASN A 111 -3.85 14.92 -7.96
CA ASN A 111 -4.55 16.07 -8.54
C ASN A 111 -5.70 15.67 -9.47
N ASP A 112 -5.66 14.46 -10.02
CA ASP A 112 -6.70 13.93 -10.90
C ASP A 112 -7.79 13.14 -10.16
N TYR A 113 -7.64 12.90 -8.84
CA TYR A 113 -8.62 12.12 -8.08
C TYR A 113 -10.04 12.67 -8.19
N PRO A 114 -10.27 14.00 -8.08
CA PRO A 114 -11.62 14.56 -8.21
C PRO A 114 -12.27 14.34 -9.59
N LYS A 115 -11.47 14.08 -10.62
CA LYS A 115 -11.94 13.79 -11.98
C LYS A 115 -12.46 12.35 -12.11
N PHE A 116 -11.79 11.41 -11.42
CA PHE A 116 -12.05 9.99 -11.61
C PHE A 116 -12.85 9.36 -10.46
N PHE A 117 -12.78 9.91 -9.27
CA PHE A 117 -13.36 9.28 -8.08
C PHE A 117 -14.36 10.20 -7.39
N ALA A 118 -15.41 9.63 -6.84
CA ALA A 118 -16.33 10.36 -5.97
C ALA A 118 -15.70 10.51 -4.57
N PRO A 119 -15.83 11.67 -3.91
CA PRO A 119 -15.35 11.84 -2.56
C PRO A 119 -16.17 10.97 -1.58
N LEU A 120 -15.46 10.34 -0.64
CA LEU A 120 -16.03 9.41 0.34
C LEU A 120 -16.26 10.03 1.72
N GLY A 121 -15.69 11.21 1.98
CA GLY A 121 -15.86 11.93 3.24
C GLY A 121 -14.88 13.08 3.36
N THR A 122 -14.98 13.83 4.45
CA THR A 122 -14.00 14.88 4.78
C THR A 122 -12.77 14.24 5.43
N SER A 123 -11.58 14.82 5.20
CA SER A 123 -10.33 14.31 5.75
C SER A 123 -10.39 14.12 7.26
N ILE A 124 -11.01 15.04 8.00
CA ILE A 124 -11.12 14.94 9.46
C ILE A 124 -11.93 13.70 9.86
N LYS A 125 -13.17 13.54 9.34
CA LYS A 125 -14.04 12.41 9.70
C LYS A 125 -13.45 11.07 9.28
N MET A 126 -12.78 11.05 8.14
CA MET A 126 -12.17 9.82 7.64
C MET A 126 -10.93 9.43 8.45
N ALA A 127 -10.09 10.39 8.87
CA ALA A 127 -8.91 10.14 9.68
C ALA A 127 -9.26 9.61 11.10
N ASP A 128 -10.38 10.08 11.68
CA ASP A 128 -10.87 9.57 12.97
C ASP A 128 -11.26 8.08 12.90
N LYS A 129 -11.79 7.64 11.77
CA LYS A 129 -12.32 6.28 11.59
C LYS A 129 -11.33 5.31 10.97
N TYR A 130 -10.58 5.77 9.96
CA TYR A 130 -9.73 4.94 9.13
C TYR A 130 -8.27 5.37 9.17
N ARG A 131 -7.36 4.40 9.23
CA ARG A 131 -5.94 4.59 8.95
C ARG A 131 -5.74 4.93 7.47
N PHE A 132 -4.63 5.59 7.15
CA PHE A 132 -4.17 5.84 5.78
C PHE A 132 -5.10 6.71 4.92
N SER A 133 -6.03 7.43 5.52
CA SER A 133 -6.98 8.25 4.76
C SER A 133 -6.31 9.46 4.07
N ASP A 134 -5.18 9.95 4.57
CA ASP A 134 -4.38 11.03 4.00
C ASP A 134 -3.76 10.64 2.64
N LYS A 135 -3.50 9.35 2.42
CA LYS A 135 -2.98 8.84 1.14
C LYS A 135 -3.87 9.18 -0.05
N SER A 136 -5.18 9.19 0.15
CA SER A 136 -6.18 9.52 -0.88
C SER A 136 -6.89 10.85 -0.63
N ALA A 137 -6.34 11.72 0.23
CA ALA A 137 -6.89 13.03 0.51
C ALA A 137 -6.44 14.09 -0.50
N VAL A 138 -7.40 14.88 -1.00
CA VAL A 138 -7.20 16.05 -1.86
C VAL A 138 -8.23 17.12 -1.44
N ASP A 139 -7.80 18.35 -1.24
CA ASP A 139 -8.67 19.48 -0.90
C ASP A 139 -9.66 19.18 0.25
N SER A 140 -9.13 18.60 1.34
CA SER A 140 -9.90 18.20 2.53
C SER A 140 -10.98 17.13 2.29
N LYS A 141 -10.96 16.42 1.17
CA LYS A 141 -11.82 15.29 0.83
C LYS A 141 -10.99 14.04 0.62
N VAL A 142 -11.51 12.90 1.03
CA VAL A 142 -10.89 11.58 0.84
C VAL A 142 -11.59 10.86 -0.29
N TYR A 143 -10.83 10.31 -1.23
CA TYR A 143 -11.33 9.66 -2.44
C TYR A 143 -11.15 8.13 -2.46
N GLY A 144 -10.50 7.59 -1.43
CA GLY A 144 -10.30 6.14 -1.32
C GLY A 144 -10.19 5.70 0.14
N ILE A 145 -10.55 4.45 0.41
CA ILE A 145 -10.36 3.77 1.69
C ILE A 145 -9.44 2.58 1.46
N ALA A 146 -8.36 2.47 2.23
CA ALA A 146 -7.43 1.35 2.10
C ALA A 146 -8.16 0.02 2.33
N GLN A 147 -7.83 -1.01 1.56
CA GLN A 147 -8.33 -2.37 1.81
C GLN A 147 -7.82 -2.88 3.15
N PHE A 148 -6.53 -2.70 3.40
CA PHE A 148 -5.83 -2.97 4.64
C PHE A 148 -4.48 -2.24 4.65
N GLY A 149 -3.74 -2.37 5.72
CA GLY A 149 -2.37 -1.93 5.85
C GLY A 149 -1.41 -3.07 6.11
N THR A 150 -0.12 -2.77 6.07
CA THR A 150 0.96 -3.70 6.41
C THR A 150 1.96 -3.01 7.31
N ALA A 151 2.49 -3.74 8.29
CA ALA A 151 3.68 -3.33 9.02
C ALA A 151 4.92 -3.74 8.24
N ASN A 152 6.02 -3.00 8.39
CA ASN A 152 7.27 -3.27 7.68
C ASN A 152 8.34 -3.80 8.63
N GLY A 153 9.13 -4.75 8.12
CA GLY A 153 10.15 -5.45 8.89
C GLY A 153 10.68 -6.68 8.16
N PHE A 154 11.22 -7.60 8.92
CA PHE A 154 11.78 -8.85 8.39
C PHE A 154 10.92 -10.05 8.78
N VAL A 155 10.47 -10.81 7.77
CA VAL A 155 10.01 -12.18 8.03
C VAL A 155 11.23 -13.06 8.24
N TYR A 156 11.19 -13.96 9.24
CA TYR A 156 12.31 -14.82 9.58
C TYR A 156 11.89 -16.18 10.12
N ASN A 157 12.79 -17.17 10.07
CA ASN A 157 12.57 -18.48 10.66
C ASN A 157 13.09 -18.50 12.11
N LYS A 158 12.18 -18.48 13.10
CA LYS A 158 12.50 -18.46 14.53
C LYS A 158 13.35 -19.66 14.98
N ALA A 159 13.03 -20.86 14.49
CA ALA A 159 13.76 -22.07 14.85
C ALA A 159 15.22 -22.01 14.36
N LEU A 160 15.45 -21.50 13.15
CA LEU A 160 16.78 -21.33 12.60
C LEU A 160 17.60 -20.29 13.38
N TRP A 161 17.02 -19.13 13.69
CA TRP A 161 17.66 -18.09 14.51
C TRP A 161 18.01 -18.60 15.91
N LYS A 162 17.08 -19.32 16.55
CA LYS A 162 17.33 -19.99 17.84
C LYS A 162 18.45 -21.01 17.75
N LYS A 163 18.49 -21.84 16.68
CA LYS A 163 19.58 -22.80 16.42
C LYS A 163 20.94 -22.11 16.27
N ALA A 164 20.95 -20.92 15.70
CA ALA A 164 22.12 -20.06 15.60
C ALA A 164 22.50 -19.39 16.95
N GLY A 165 21.71 -19.54 17.99
CA GLY A 165 21.93 -18.97 19.32
C GLY A 165 21.41 -17.55 19.49
N VAL A 166 20.56 -17.06 18.58
CA VAL A 166 19.93 -15.75 18.64
C VAL A 166 18.47 -15.94 19.09
N THR A 167 18.15 -15.51 20.30
CA THR A 167 16.83 -15.72 20.94
C THR A 167 16.04 -14.44 21.19
N ALA A 168 16.68 -13.29 21.07
CA ALA A 168 16.04 -11.97 21.14
C ALA A 168 16.22 -11.25 19.79
N TRP A 169 15.35 -10.29 19.53
CA TRP A 169 15.50 -9.44 18.35
C TRP A 169 16.76 -8.57 18.47
N PRO A 170 17.54 -8.42 17.39
CA PRO A 170 18.64 -7.47 17.35
C PRO A 170 18.13 -6.04 17.53
N THR A 171 18.84 -5.25 18.31
CA THR A 171 18.50 -3.86 18.63
C THR A 171 19.32 -2.85 17.83
N THR A 172 20.37 -3.33 17.18
CA THR A 172 21.25 -2.54 16.30
C THR A 172 21.53 -3.25 14.99
N PRO A 173 21.88 -2.52 13.90
CA PRO A 173 22.38 -3.11 12.67
C PRO A 173 23.51 -4.12 12.88
N ASP A 174 24.48 -3.80 13.76
CA ASP A 174 25.62 -4.68 14.05
C ASP A 174 25.21 -5.98 14.74
N GLU A 175 24.23 -5.94 15.67
CA GLU A 175 23.68 -7.14 16.28
C GLU A 175 22.94 -8.00 15.25
N PHE A 176 22.23 -7.37 14.30
CA PHE A 176 21.57 -8.09 13.22
C PHE A 176 22.59 -8.81 12.32
N LEU A 177 23.63 -8.09 11.89
CA LEU A 177 24.74 -8.68 11.09
C LEU A 177 25.42 -9.82 11.86
N THR A 178 25.67 -9.66 13.16
CA THR A 178 26.20 -10.71 14.04
C THR A 178 25.29 -11.94 14.07
N GLY A 179 23.98 -11.73 14.16
CA GLY A 179 22.97 -12.79 14.11
C GLY A 179 22.99 -13.55 12.77
N LEU A 180 23.06 -12.83 11.65
CA LEU A 180 23.18 -13.40 10.31
C LEU A 180 24.49 -14.22 10.17
N GLU A 181 25.61 -13.71 10.67
CA GLU A 181 26.89 -14.42 10.69
C GLU A 181 26.80 -15.73 11.52
N ALA A 182 26.11 -15.69 12.65
CA ALA A 182 25.86 -16.88 13.47
C ALA A 182 25.02 -17.92 12.71
N ILE A 183 24.04 -17.50 11.92
CA ILE A 183 23.27 -18.41 11.06
C ILE A 183 24.18 -19.06 10.03
N ARG A 184 24.99 -18.27 9.29
CA ARG A 184 25.93 -18.76 8.30
C ARG A 184 26.87 -19.82 8.87
N THR A 185 27.50 -19.52 9.99
CA THR A 185 28.57 -20.33 10.57
C THR A 185 28.08 -21.55 11.32
N ARG A 186 26.94 -21.45 12.02
CA ARG A 186 26.43 -22.53 12.89
C ARG A 186 25.42 -23.44 12.23
N THR A 187 24.77 -22.98 11.14
CA THR A 187 23.68 -23.75 10.53
C THR A 187 23.96 -24.10 9.07
N GLY A 188 24.80 -23.32 8.36
CA GLY A 188 25.06 -23.46 6.93
C GLY A 188 23.91 -22.99 6.04
N ALA A 189 22.82 -22.44 6.60
CA ALA A 189 21.72 -21.84 5.84
C ALA A 189 22.12 -20.49 5.26
N THR A 190 21.39 -20.01 4.24
CA THR A 190 21.50 -18.64 3.72
C THR A 190 20.92 -17.66 4.75
N PRO A 191 21.73 -16.78 5.37
CA PRO A 191 21.23 -15.94 6.47
C PRO A 191 20.15 -14.95 6.06
N TYR A 192 20.37 -14.28 4.93
CA TYR A 192 19.44 -13.30 4.35
C TYR A 192 19.21 -13.63 2.86
N TYR A 193 18.01 -13.35 2.37
CA TYR A 193 17.68 -13.57 0.96
C TYR A 193 17.18 -12.28 0.32
N THR A 194 17.92 -11.77 -0.67
CA THR A 194 17.66 -10.45 -1.23
C THR A 194 16.46 -10.41 -2.16
N ASN A 195 16.12 -11.53 -2.79
CA ASN A 195 15.17 -11.59 -3.91
C ASN A 195 15.57 -10.67 -5.09
N PHE A 196 16.87 -10.53 -5.34
CA PHE A 196 17.46 -9.60 -6.32
C PHE A 196 16.85 -9.73 -7.71
N LYS A 197 16.70 -10.98 -8.22
CA LYS A 197 16.18 -11.22 -9.58
C LYS A 197 14.73 -10.80 -9.73
N ASP A 198 13.90 -11.06 -8.73
CA ASP A 198 12.50 -10.67 -8.75
C ASP A 198 12.36 -9.15 -8.61
N GLY A 199 13.31 -8.50 -7.94
CA GLY A 199 13.48 -7.06 -7.82
C GLY A 199 12.48 -6.37 -6.90
N TRP A 200 11.20 -6.63 -7.03
CA TRP A 200 10.17 -5.94 -6.24
C TRP A 200 10.37 -6.03 -4.71
N PRO A 201 10.94 -7.13 -4.11
CA PRO A 201 11.17 -7.12 -2.66
C PRO A 201 12.22 -6.10 -2.23
N LEU A 202 13.12 -5.68 -3.12
CA LEU A 202 14.08 -4.62 -2.82
C LEU A 202 13.41 -3.25 -2.65
N VAL A 203 12.25 -3.04 -3.28
CA VAL A 203 11.43 -1.84 -3.08
C VAL A 203 10.85 -1.79 -1.67
N GLN A 204 10.60 -2.95 -1.03
CA GLN A 204 10.06 -3.01 0.33
C GLN A 204 10.98 -2.35 1.38
N TRP A 205 12.26 -2.22 1.11
CA TRP A 205 13.17 -1.48 1.98
C TRP A 205 12.78 0.01 2.11
N THR A 206 12.25 0.62 1.05
CA THR A 206 11.76 2.02 1.06
C THR A 206 10.57 2.21 2.01
N THR A 207 9.79 1.16 2.22
CA THR A 207 8.62 1.24 3.11
C THR A 207 9.01 1.40 4.58
N ASN A 208 10.28 1.18 4.95
CA ASN A 208 10.79 1.37 6.31
C ASN A 208 11.21 2.82 6.61
N ILE A 209 11.11 3.76 5.66
CA ILE A 209 11.34 5.19 5.92
C ILE A 209 10.35 5.67 6.97
N GLY A 210 10.86 6.09 8.13
CA GLY A 210 10.12 6.41 9.33
C GLY A 210 10.37 5.44 10.49
N SER A 211 10.92 4.24 10.23
CA SER A 211 11.24 3.28 11.29
C SER A 211 12.50 3.62 12.07
N VAL A 212 13.48 4.31 11.47
CA VAL A 212 14.74 4.68 12.12
C VAL A 212 14.54 5.80 13.14
N THR A 213 13.76 6.81 12.78
CA THR A 213 13.54 8.00 13.64
C THR A 213 12.20 7.98 14.38
N CYS A 214 11.33 6.99 14.11
CA CYS A 214 9.94 6.92 14.61
C CYS A 214 9.12 8.15 14.20
N ASP A 215 9.30 8.60 12.98
CA ASP A 215 8.70 9.83 12.48
C ASP A 215 7.72 9.54 11.34
N GLU A 216 6.44 9.82 11.59
CA GLU A 216 5.38 9.65 10.59
C GLU A 216 5.59 10.54 9.34
N ASN A 217 6.29 11.66 9.49
CA ASN A 217 6.56 12.62 8.43
C ASN A 217 7.90 12.39 7.72
N ALA A 218 8.61 11.30 8.01
CA ALA A 218 9.94 11.04 7.43
C ALA A 218 9.94 11.06 5.90
N THR A 219 8.89 10.49 5.26
CA THR A 219 8.74 10.53 3.80
C THR A 219 8.50 11.95 3.28
N ASN A 220 7.62 12.73 3.93
CA ASN A 220 7.32 14.10 3.53
C ASN A 220 8.54 15.02 3.62
N LYS A 221 9.47 14.75 4.56
CA LYS A 221 10.74 15.50 4.67
C LYS A 221 11.64 15.34 3.45
N LEU A 222 11.45 14.29 2.65
CA LEU A 222 12.16 14.12 1.37
C LEU A 222 11.71 15.13 0.30
N ALA A 223 10.58 15.82 0.48
CA ALA A 223 10.03 16.76 -0.49
C ALA A 223 10.79 18.13 -0.52
N GLY A 224 12.09 18.11 -0.37
CA GLY A 224 12.91 19.34 -0.34
C GLY A 224 14.38 19.11 -0.67
N PRO A 225 15.16 20.20 -0.75
CA PRO A 225 16.60 20.15 -1.02
C PRO A 225 17.34 19.70 0.24
N ILE A 226 17.40 18.40 0.45
CA ILE A 226 18.07 17.74 1.57
C ILE A 226 19.09 16.71 1.06
N SER A 227 19.80 16.08 1.98
CA SER A 227 20.71 14.95 1.72
C SER A 227 20.13 13.69 2.35
N PRO A 228 19.29 12.92 1.63
CA PRO A 228 18.58 11.76 2.17
C PRO A 228 19.49 10.62 2.64
N TRP A 229 20.73 10.55 2.11
CA TRP A 229 21.78 9.58 2.49
C TRP A 229 22.88 10.21 3.32
N LYS A 230 22.60 11.31 4.04
CA LYS A 230 23.51 11.84 5.06
C LYS A 230 23.56 10.88 6.24
N GLU A 231 24.71 10.80 6.90
CA GLU A 231 24.91 9.98 8.10
C GLU A 231 23.78 10.17 9.13
N GLY A 232 23.22 9.05 9.59
CA GLY A 232 22.12 8.99 10.55
C GLY A 232 20.73 9.27 9.97
N SER A 233 20.59 9.52 8.66
CA SER A 233 19.30 9.68 8.01
C SER A 233 18.64 8.31 7.71
N GLU A 234 17.31 8.32 7.49
CA GLU A 234 16.51 7.10 7.22
C GLU A 234 17.12 6.24 6.12
N LEU A 235 17.31 6.82 4.92
CA LEU A 235 17.81 6.06 3.78
C LEU A 235 19.25 5.62 3.95
N GLN A 236 20.10 6.42 4.61
CA GLN A 236 21.48 6.03 4.87
C GLN A 236 21.53 4.77 5.76
N VAL A 237 20.79 4.75 6.87
CA VAL A 237 20.79 3.60 7.79
C VAL A 237 20.21 2.36 7.12
N ILE A 238 19.08 2.49 6.43
CA ILE A 238 18.38 1.40 5.74
C ILE A 238 19.27 0.79 4.66
N ASP A 239 19.86 1.61 3.81
CA ASP A 239 20.64 1.14 2.66
C ASP A 239 22.04 0.66 3.06
N THR A 240 22.63 1.23 4.12
CA THR A 240 23.88 0.70 4.68
C THR A 240 23.68 -0.71 5.21
N LEU A 241 22.58 -0.99 5.91
CA LEU A 241 22.29 -2.33 6.41
C LEU A 241 22.19 -3.34 5.25
N LEU A 242 21.47 -3.02 4.17
CA LEU A 242 21.39 -3.89 2.99
C LEU A 242 22.77 -4.11 2.33
N HIS A 243 23.53 -3.03 2.16
CA HIS A 243 24.89 -3.10 1.63
C HIS A 243 25.77 -4.02 2.47
N ASP A 244 25.77 -3.87 3.79
CA ASP A 244 26.66 -4.59 4.69
C ASP A 244 26.28 -6.07 4.83
N ILE A 245 25.00 -6.41 4.75
CA ILE A 245 24.55 -7.81 4.61
C ILE A 245 25.22 -8.47 3.40
N VAL A 246 25.18 -7.81 2.25
CA VAL A 246 25.72 -8.37 0.99
C VAL A 246 27.25 -8.37 0.99
N LYS A 247 27.88 -7.27 1.41
CA LYS A 247 29.35 -7.15 1.52
C LYS A 247 29.95 -8.14 2.50
N GLY A 248 29.22 -8.48 3.58
CA GLY A 248 29.60 -9.48 4.56
C GLY A 248 29.38 -10.92 4.07
N GLU A 249 28.94 -11.14 2.83
CA GLU A 249 28.59 -12.46 2.29
C GLU A 249 27.51 -13.17 3.10
N LEU A 250 26.56 -12.39 3.69
CA LEU A 250 25.48 -12.87 4.53
C LEU A 250 24.17 -13.11 3.75
N SER A 251 24.22 -12.99 2.43
CA SER A 251 23.09 -13.26 1.53
C SER A 251 23.37 -14.47 0.63
N GLU A 252 22.43 -14.79 -0.26
CA GLU A 252 22.61 -15.81 -1.28
C GLU A 252 23.83 -15.51 -2.17
N LYS A 253 24.59 -16.57 -2.55
CA LYS A 253 25.82 -16.44 -3.32
C LYS A 253 25.60 -15.91 -4.74
N ASP A 254 24.50 -16.32 -5.37
CA ASP A 254 24.13 -15.89 -6.71
C ASP A 254 22.75 -15.22 -6.69
N PRO A 255 22.69 -13.88 -6.60
CA PRO A 255 21.44 -13.15 -6.53
C PRO A 255 20.62 -13.23 -7.82
N SER A 256 21.23 -13.58 -8.97
CA SER A 256 20.53 -13.76 -10.25
C SER A 256 19.65 -15.01 -10.30
N THR A 257 19.79 -15.91 -9.32
CA THR A 257 19.01 -17.16 -9.20
C THR A 257 17.87 -17.07 -8.19
N THR A 258 17.66 -15.90 -7.55
CA THR A 258 16.57 -15.72 -6.59
C THR A 258 15.21 -15.95 -7.23
N ASN A 259 14.29 -16.46 -6.43
CA ASN A 259 12.90 -16.71 -6.83
C ASN A 259 11.99 -16.55 -5.64
N TRP A 260 11.09 -15.58 -5.69
CA TRP A 260 10.15 -15.28 -4.63
C TRP A 260 9.27 -16.46 -4.24
N GLU A 261 8.69 -17.15 -5.21
CA GLU A 261 7.79 -18.27 -4.93
C GLU A 261 8.53 -19.42 -4.22
N ALA A 262 9.75 -19.72 -4.67
CA ALA A 262 10.58 -20.74 -4.03
C ALA A 262 11.07 -20.32 -2.65
N SER A 263 11.27 -19.02 -2.41
CA SER A 263 11.79 -18.49 -1.13
C SER A 263 10.84 -18.76 0.04
N LYS A 264 9.52 -18.83 -0.20
CA LYS A 264 8.52 -19.15 0.81
C LYS A 264 8.77 -20.52 1.45
N THR A 265 8.92 -21.55 0.63
CA THR A 265 9.23 -22.90 1.10
C THR A 265 10.64 -22.99 1.71
N LYS A 266 11.61 -22.28 1.16
CA LYS A 266 12.99 -22.25 1.69
C LYS A 266 13.04 -21.61 3.08
N LEU A 267 12.32 -20.49 3.29
CA LEU A 267 12.23 -19.89 4.61
C LEU A 267 11.53 -20.83 5.59
N ALA A 268 10.42 -21.44 5.19
CA ALA A 268 9.68 -22.40 6.02
C ALA A 268 10.57 -23.55 6.49
N LYS A 269 11.41 -24.10 5.63
CA LYS A 269 12.35 -25.20 5.93
C LYS A 269 13.62 -24.76 6.65
N GLY A 270 13.80 -23.47 6.92
CA GLY A 270 15.03 -22.96 7.53
C GLY A 270 16.26 -23.02 6.60
N GLU A 271 16.06 -23.05 5.28
CA GLU A 271 17.13 -22.91 4.30
C GLU A 271 17.54 -21.43 4.11
N ILE A 272 16.61 -20.51 4.48
CA ILE A 272 16.78 -19.06 4.51
C ILE A 272 16.46 -18.55 5.90
N GLY A 273 17.29 -17.64 6.44
CA GLY A 273 17.14 -17.07 7.77
C GLY A 273 16.10 -15.97 7.84
N SER A 274 16.15 -15.02 6.89
CA SER A 274 15.29 -13.85 6.89
C SER A 274 15.19 -13.17 5.51
N MET A 275 14.13 -12.35 5.35
CA MET A 275 13.88 -11.48 4.18
C MET A 275 13.17 -10.20 4.62
N MET A 276 13.47 -9.06 3.99
CA MET A 276 12.74 -7.81 4.17
C MET A 276 11.50 -7.80 3.26
N VAL A 277 10.32 -7.92 3.85
CA VAL A 277 9.02 -7.83 3.17
C VAL A 277 7.94 -7.41 4.18
N GLY A 278 6.84 -6.87 3.71
CA GLY A 278 5.72 -6.47 4.57
C GLY A 278 5.06 -7.64 5.32
N SER A 279 4.36 -7.33 6.41
CA SER A 279 3.72 -8.31 7.31
C SER A 279 2.65 -9.18 6.62
N TRP A 280 2.12 -8.77 5.48
CA TRP A 280 1.24 -9.60 4.64
C TRP A 280 1.90 -10.94 4.23
N SER A 281 3.23 -10.99 4.20
CA SER A 281 3.97 -12.19 3.82
C SER A 281 3.90 -13.30 4.88
N ILE A 282 3.61 -12.97 6.14
CA ILE A 282 3.59 -13.93 7.26
C ILE A 282 2.62 -15.07 6.97
N THR A 283 1.39 -14.74 6.54
CA THR A 283 0.38 -15.76 6.20
C THR A 283 0.86 -16.67 5.07
N GLN A 284 1.45 -16.08 4.01
CA GLN A 284 1.97 -16.88 2.89
C GLN A 284 3.12 -17.81 3.30
N MET A 285 3.98 -17.37 4.23
CA MET A 285 5.08 -18.20 4.74
C MET A 285 4.56 -19.31 5.67
N ARG A 286 3.54 -19.03 6.49
CA ARG A 286 2.88 -20.04 7.32
C ARG A 286 2.18 -21.10 6.48
N ASP A 287 1.46 -20.70 5.44
CA ASP A 287 0.84 -21.62 4.47
C ASP A 287 1.90 -22.49 3.76
N ALA A 288 3.06 -21.92 3.43
CA ALA A 288 4.17 -22.67 2.84
C ALA A 288 4.79 -23.65 3.83
N ALA A 289 4.86 -23.30 5.12
CA ALA A 289 5.32 -24.19 6.17
C ALA A 289 4.36 -25.39 6.36
N GLU A 290 3.06 -25.15 6.46
CA GLU A 290 2.04 -26.22 6.54
C GLU A 290 2.13 -27.17 5.34
N LYS A 291 2.19 -26.63 4.12
CA LYS A 291 2.33 -27.43 2.90
C LYS A 291 3.62 -28.24 2.83
N ALA A 292 4.69 -27.75 3.46
CA ALA A 292 5.99 -28.44 3.53
C ALA A 292 6.09 -29.43 4.70
N GLY A 293 5.08 -29.50 5.57
CA GLY A 293 5.09 -30.32 6.79
C GLY A 293 5.94 -29.74 7.92
N GLU A 294 6.25 -28.44 7.85
CA GLU A 294 7.01 -27.70 8.84
C GLU A 294 6.04 -26.96 9.81
N ASN A 295 6.56 -26.50 10.94
CA ASN A 295 5.75 -25.79 11.93
C ASN A 295 5.51 -24.32 11.51
N PRO A 296 4.26 -23.89 11.24
CA PRO A 296 3.96 -22.50 10.87
C PRO A 296 4.28 -21.48 11.98
N ASP A 297 4.34 -21.92 13.25
CA ASP A 297 4.71 -21.06 14.36
C ASP A 297 6.20 -20.67 14.38
N ASP A 298 7.03 -21.36 13.60
CA ASP A 298 8.43 -20.99 13.40
C ASP A 298 8.60 -19.79 12.45
N ILE A 299 7.53 -19.35 11.78
CA ILE A 299 7.52 -18.10 11.01
C ILE A 299 7.30 -16.93 11.96
N GLY A 300 8.35 -16.12 12.13
CA GLY A 300 8.35 -14.91 12.93
C GLY A 300 8.40 -13.66 12.08
N TYR A 301 8.17 -12.53 12.74
CA TYR A 301 8.30 -11.20 12.14
C TYR A 301 8.99 -10.26 13.12
N MET A 302 10.03 -9.54 12.71
CA MET A 302 10.77 -8.60 13.55
C MET A 302 10.90 -7.23 12.88
N PRO A 303 10.96 -6.14 13.67
CA PRO A 303 11.13 -4.79 13.13
C PRO A 303 12.54 -4.58 12.56
N LEU A 304 12.76 -3.41 11.92
CA LEU A 304 14.10 -2.96 11.60
C LEU A 304 14.95 -2.92 12.88
N PRO A 305 16.22 -3.43 12.86
CA PRO A 305 17.06 -3.53 14.05
C PRO A 305 17.66 -2.16 14.42
N VAL A 306 16.79 -1.24 14.79
CA VAL A 306 17.14 0.11 15.26
C VAL A 306 16.22 0.47 16.39
N LEU A 307 16.78 0.92 17.51
CA LEU A 307 15.99 1.46 18.62
C LEU A 307 15.86 2.98 18.53
N LYS A 308 14.70 3.48 18.90
CA LYS A 308 14.48 4.88 19.21
C LYS A 308 14.07 4.99 20.69
N GLY A 309 14.96 5.54 21.53
CA GLY A 309 14.82 5.36 22.97
C GLY A 309 14.95 3.89 23.32
N ASP A 310 13.99 3.35 24.06
CA ASP A 310 14.00 1.95 24.54
C ASP A 310 13.18 0.99 23.66
N GLY A 311 12.62 1.46 22.52
CA GLY A 311 11.70 0.67 21.70
C GLY A 311 12.01 0.65 20.22
N HIS A 312 11.51 -0.38 19.55
CA HIS A 312 11.51 -0.45 18.09
C HIS A 312 10.34 0.32 17.50
N CYS A 313 10.53 0.84 16.29
CA CYS A 313 9.45 1.40 15.48
C CYS A 313 9.26 0.61 14.20
N ALA A 314 8.01 0.43 13.81
CA ALA A 314 7.65 -0.19 12.54
C ALA A 314 6.66 0.70 11.80
N THR A 315 6.99 1.04 10.58
CA THR A 315 6.08 1.81 9.73
C THR A 315 4.87 0.99 9.35
N LEU A 316 3.71 1.65 9.33
CA LEU A 316 2.50 1.17 8.71
C LEU A 316 2.30 1.87 7.38
N VAL A 317 2.08 1.10 6.33
CA VAL A 317 1.72 1.61 5.00
C VAL A 317 0.44 0.94 4.52
N SER A 318 -0.33 1.64 3.70
CA SER A 318 -1.54 1.06 3.13
C SER A 318 -1.23 0.19 1.93
N ASP A 319 -2.08 -0.77 1.71
CA ASP A 319 -2.28 -1.40 0.41
C ASP A 319 -3.13 -0.49 -0.50
N TYR A 320 -3.70 -1.03 -1.57
CA TYR A 320 -4.58 -0.30 -2.48
C TYR A 320 -5.72 0.42 -1.78
N GLN A 321 -6.06 1.60 -2.31
CA GLN A 321 -7.21 2.40 -1.87
C GLN A 321 -8.43 2.06 -2.73
N GLN A 322 -9.51 1.57 -2.12
CA GLN A 322 -10.79 1.35 -2.79
C GLN A 322 -11.50 2.68 -3.01
N ALA A 323 -11.94 2.93 -4.23
CA ALA A 323 -12.62 4.16 -4.63
C ALA A 323 -13.95 3.87 -5.33
N VAL A 324 -14.83 4.86 -5.33
CA VAL A 324 -16.07 4.86 -6.12
C VAL A 324 -15.83 5.65 -7.41
N ASN A 325 -16.14 5.04 -8.54
CA ASN A 325 -16.10 5.71 -9.85
C ASN A 325 -16.98 6.97 -9.85
N ALA A 326 -16.42 8.12 -10.21
CA ALA A 326 -17.16 9.39 -10.27
C ALA A 326 -18.37 9.35 -11.22
N HIS A 327 -18.32 8.50 -12.25
CA HIS A 327 -19.38 8.32 -13.26
C HIS A 327 -20.35 7.18 -12.92
N SER A 328 -20.12 6.43 -11.83
CA SER A 328 -21.06 5.37 -11.40
C SER A 328 -22.48 5.93 -11.17
N ARG A 329 -23.45 5.22 -11.65
CA ARG A 329 -24.88 5.49 -11.40
C ARG A 329 -25.36 4.88 -10.09
N HIS A 330 -24.51 4.09 -9.41
CA HIS A 330 -24.80 3.33 -8.20
C HIS A 330 -23.87 3.70 -7.05
N LYS A 331 -23.49 4.99 -6.91
CA LYS A 331 -22.49 5.46 -5.92
C LYS A 331 -22.83 5.04 -4.49
N GLN A 332 -24.12 5.08 -4.10
CA GLN A 332 -24.56 4.65 -2.77
C GLN A 332 -24.31 3.14 -2.54
N ALA A 333 -24.62 2.31 -3.53
CA ALA A 333 -24.40 0.87 -3.45
C ALA A 333 -22.88 0.54 -3.45
N ALA A 334 -22.11 1.25 -4.28
CA ALA A 334 -20.64 1.15 -4.33
C ALA A 334 -20.01 1.53 -2.98
N ARG A 335 -20.48 2.63 -2.37
CA ARG A 335 -20.01 3.03 -1.05
C ARG A 335 -20.42 2.04 0.05
N ALA A 336 -21.65 1.54 0.03
CA ALA A 336 -22.10 0.51 0.97
C ALA A 336 -21.22 -0.75 0.92
N TRP A 337 -20.82 -1.17 -0.29
CA TRP A 337 -19.88 -2.27 -0.47
C TRP A 337 -18.50 -1.96 0.16
N ILE A 338 -17.91 -0.81 -0.14
CA ILE A 338 -16.58 -0.43 0.40
C ILE A 338 -16.63 -0.40 1.93
N ASP A 339 -17.63 0.26 2.53
CA ASP A 339 -17.76 0.36 3.98
C ASP A 339 -17.92 -1.03 4.61
N TRP A 340 -18.82 -1.86 4.08
CA TRP A 340 -19.03 -3.21 4.58
C TRP A 340 -17.78 -4.09 4.41
N PHE A 341 -17.15 -4.04 3.24
CA PHE A 341 -15.96 -4.85 2.95
C PHE A 341 -14.80 -4.49 3.87
N THR A 342 -14.59 -3.20 4.13
CA THR A 342 -13.54 -2.70 5.02
C THR A 342 -13.84 -2.99 6.50
N GLU A 343 -15.11 -2.87 6.93
CA GLU A 343 -15.47 -2.83 8.35
C GLU A 343 -16.01 -4.15 8.89
N LYS A 344 -16.64 -4.97 8.05
CA LYS A 344 -17.45 -6.13 8.48
C LYS A 344 -17.07 -7.45 7.83
N SER A 345 -16.38 -7.43 6.70
CA SER A 345 -16.09 -8.67 5.95
C SER A 345 -15.08 -9.59 6.65
N GLY A 346 -14.28 -9.06 7.58
CA GLY A 346 -13.15 -9.77 8.16
C GLY A 346 -11.98 -9.98 7.17
N TYR A 347 -12.00 -9.33 6.00
CA TYR A 347 -11.01 -9.52 4.96
C TYR A 347 -9.57 -9.25 5.46
N SER A 348 -9.34 -8.10 6.12
CA SER A 348 -8.01 -7.76 6.65
C SER A 348 -7.49 -8.79 7.65
N ALA A 349 -8.35 -9.30 8.54
CA ALA A 349 -7.98 -10.33 9.51
C ALA A 349 -7.63 -11.66 8.82
N LYS A 350 -8.39 -12.06 7.79
CA LYS A 350 -8.14 -13.26 7.01
C LYS A 350 -6.82 -13.19 6.24
N GLU A 351 -6.47 -12.01 5.74
CA GLU A 351 -5.18 -11.77 5.08
C GLU A 351 -4.03 -11.59 6.10
N GLY A 352 -4.30 -11.61 7.41
CA GLY A 352 -3.30 -11.36 8.46
C GLY A 352 -2.73 -9.94 8.38
N ALA A 353 -3.51 -9.00 7.86
CA ALA A 353 -3.10 -7.64 7.54
C ALA A 353 -3.59 -6.63 8.58
N VAL A 354 -2.95 -5.46 8.64
CA VAL A 354 -3.33 -4.37 9.54
C VAL A 354 -4.69 -3.82 9.13
N PRO A 355 -5.69 -3.81 10.03
CA PRO A 355 -7.02 -3.30 9.68
C PRO A 355 -6.99 -1.81 9.38
N THR A 356 -7.70 -1.40 8.34
CA THR A 356 -7.91 0.02 8.02
C THR A 356 -8.78 0.69 9.08
N LEU A 357 -9.78 -0.02 9.63
CA LEU A 357 -10.61 0.49 10.71
C LEU A 357 -9.77 0.64 11.99
N ARG A 358 -9.66 1.87 12.54
CA ARG A 358 -8.81 2.15 13.72
C ARG A 358 -9.24 1.40 14.97
N SER A 359 -10.54 1.14 15.14
CA SER A 359 -11.09 0.42 16.31
C SER A 359 -10.91 -1.10 16.23
N ALA A 360 -10.48 -1.65 15.09
CA ALA A 360 -10.23 -3.07 14.97
C ALA A 360 -8.87 -3.44 15.59
N PRO A 361 -8.77 -4.63 16.26
CA PRO A 361 -7.52 -5.09 16.85
C PRO A 361 -6.47 -5.37 15.78
N MET A 362 -5.20 -5.28 16.17
CA MET A 362 -4.10 -5.73 15.32
C MET A 362 -4.20 -7.24 15.06
N PRO A 363 -3.73 -7.73 13.90
CA PRO A 363 -3.86 -9.13 13.55
C PRO A 363 -2.91 -10.00 14.40
N ASP A 364 -3.29 -11.27 14.64
CA ASP A 364 -2.47 -12.24 15.39
C ASP A 364 -1.09 -12.50 14.75
N THR A 365 -0.96 -12.25 13.45
CA THR A 365 0.32 -12.31 12.72
C THR A 365 1.35 -11.31 13.27
N LEU A 366 0.90 -10.21 13.89
CA LEU A 366 1.72 -9.19 14.51
C LEU A 366 1.73 -9.29 16.05
N LYS A 367 1.31 -10.42 16.62
CA LYS A 367 1.33 -10.63 18.07
C LYS A 367 2.71 -10.37 18.68
N ASP A 368 3.78 -10.82 18.03
CA ASP A 368 5.14 -10.61 18.52
C ASP A 368 5.48 -9.10 18.60
N PHE A 369 4.94 -8.26 17.70
CA PHE A 369 5.11 -6.80 17.77
C PHE A 369 4.33 -6.19 18.94
N VAL A 370 3.11 -6.66 19.17
CA VAL A 370 2.29 -6.20 20.30
C VAL A 370 2.93 -6.59 21.63
N ASP A 371 3.40 -7.85 21.75
CA ASP A 371 4.02 -8.39 22.98
C ASP A 371 5.36 -7.71 23.32
N ASN A 372 6.05 -7.12 22.35
CA ASN A 372 7.32 -6.41 22.53
C ASN A 372 7.17 -4.88 22.40
N ASP A 373 5.96 -4.34 22.57
CA ASP A 373 5.67 -2.90 22.60
C ASP A 373 6.25 -2.12 21.39
N VAL A 374 6.23 -2.74 20.18
CA VAL A 374 6.68 -2.04 18.96
C VAL A 374 5.78 -0.85 18.67
N THR A 375 6.36 0.34 18.55
CA THR A 375 5.64 1.55 18.18
C THR A 375 5.30 1.53 16.70
N TYR A 376 4.02 1.59 16.38
CA TYR A 376 3.56 1.68 15.00
C TYR A 376 3.59 3.13 14.52
N VAL A 377 4.29 3.37 13.42
CA VAL A 377 4.41 4.66 12.75
C VAL A 377 3.54 4.65 11.49
N GLU A 378 2.34 5.20 11.57
CA GLU A 378 1.48 5.39 10.39
C GLU A 378 2.07 6.51 9.54
N ARG A 379 2.67 6.15 8.39
CA ARG A 379 3.33 7.13 7.54
C ARG A 379 2.34 8.11 6.95
N SER A 380 2.61 9.39 7.14
CA SER A 380 1.95 10.47 6.41
C SER A 380 2.49 10.54 4.97
N GLU A 381 1.57 10.59 4.01
CA GLU A 381 1.90 10.60 2.58
C GLU A 381 1.36 11.86 1.87
N THR A 382 1.29 12.99 2.58
CA THR A 382 0.76 14.24 2.02
C THR A 382 1.60 14.79 0.88
N ASP A 383 2.92 14.68 0.96
CA ASP A 383 3.87 15.22 -0.02
C ASP A 383 4.44 14.17 -0.97
N THR A 384 3.86 12.95 -1.01
CA THR A 384 4.36 11.84 -1.85
C THR A 384 4.45 12.22 -3.34
N GLY A 385 3.51 13.02 -3.85
CA GLY A 385 3.57 13.52 -5.23
C GLY A 385 4.86 14.28 -5.50
N LYS A 386 5.20 15.26 -4.64
CA LYS A 386 6.42 16.05 -4.76
C LYS A 386 7.69 15.21 -4.57
N VAL A 387 7.68 14.24 -3.65
CA VAL A 387 8.79 13.30 -3.48
C VAL A 387 9.02 12.49 -4.75
N ASN A 388 7.95 11.98 -5.38
CA ASN A 388 8.04 11.25 -6.63
C ASN A 388 8.54 12.12 -7.79
N ASP A 389 8.13 13.39 -7.86
CA ASP A 389 8.61 14.33 -8.89
C ASP A 389 10.12 14.57 -8.74
N ILE A 390 10.62 14.75 -7.51
CA ILE A 390 12.04 14.88 -7.21
C ILE A 390 12.79 13.59 -7.56
N ASP A 391 12.29 12.42 -7.14
CA ASP A 391 12.89 11.11 -7.43
C ASP A 391 13.01 10.85 -8.94
N ASN A 392 11.96 11.18 -9.70
CA ASN A 392 11.96 11.05 -11.15
C ASN A 392 12.95 12.02 -11.81
N ALA A 393 13.01 13.29 -11.38
CA ALA A 393 13.95 14.27 -11.90
C ALA A 393 15.41 13.94 -11.52
N ALA A 394 15.62 13.35 -10.35
CA ALA A 394 16.91 12.84 -9.90
C ALA A 394 17.33 11.52 -10.59
N GLU A 395 16.42 10.86 -11.31
CA GLU A 395 16.62 9.56 -11.95
C GLU A 395 17.14 8.46 -10.98
N ILE A 396 16.69 8.50 -9.71
CA ILE A 396 17.14 7.54 -8.69
C ILE A 396 16.26 6.29 -8.70
N GLY A 397 14.95 6.48 -8.61
CA GLY A 397 13.98 5.39 -8.60
C GLY A 397 13.86 4.69 -7.26
N LEU A 398 13.58 5.44 -6.17
CA LEU A 398 13.39 4.90 -4.81
C LEU A 398 12.41 3.73 -4.74
N ASN A 399 11.38 3.77 -5.61
CA ASN A 399 10.34 2.76 -5.72
C ASN A 399 10.55 1.83 -6.93
N LYS A 400 11.79 1.73 -7.43
CA LYS A 400 12.19 0.80 -8.51
C LYS A 400 13.28 -0.15 -8.00
N PRO A 401 13.32 -1.39 -8.50
CA PRO A 401 14.33 -2.36 -8.12
C PRO A 401 15.75 -1.91 -8.39
N ASP A 402 15.98 -1.27 -9.54
CA ASP A 402 17.29 -0.92 -10.09
C ASP A 402 18.17 -0.14 -9.11
N TYR A 403 17.56 0.73 -8.33
CA TYR A 403 18.23 1.52 -7.30
C TYR A 403 19.00 0.64 -6.30
N ARG A 404 18.33 -0.36 -5.69
CA ARG A 404 18.96 -1.25 -4.72
C ARG A 404 19.67 -2.42 -5.36
N GLN A 405 19.31 -2.81 -6.58
CA GLN A 405 20.13 -3.76 -7.34
C GLN A 405 21.52 -3.19 -7.59
N LYS A 406 21.65 -1.91 -7.94
CA LYS A 406 22.93 -1.22 -8.07
C LYS A 406 23.71 -1.19 -6.75
N LEU A 407 23.05 -0.91 -5.62
CA LEU A 407 23.65 -0.97 -4.29
C LEU A 407 24.22 -2.36 -3.98
N ILE A 408 23.45 -3.42 -4.26
CA ILE A 408 23.87 -4.81 -4.08
C ILE A 408 25.06 -5.15 -5.00
N ASP A 409 25.02 -4.69 -6.26
CA ASP A 409 26.10 -4.92 -7.21
C ASP A 409 27.42 -4.24 -6.80
N ILE A 410 27.34 -3.06 -6.19
CA ILE A 410 28.50 -2.39 -5.57
C ILE A 410 29.01 -3.23 -4.39
N ALA A 411 28.11 -3.64 -3.49
CA ALA A 411 28.46 -4.39 -2.28
C ALA A 411 29.19 -5.70 -2.58
N ARG A 412 28.76 -6.45 -3.62
CA ARG A 412 29.39 -7.72 -4.06
C ARG A 412 30.54 -7.55 -5.06
N GLY A 413 30.91 -6.30 -5.41
CA GLY A 413 32.00 -6.03 -6.36
C GLY A 413 31.66 -6.29 -7.84
N ALA A 414 30.39 -6.52 -8.19
CA ALA A 414 29.96 -6.65 -9.58
C ALA A 414 29.91 -5.31 -10.32
N GLN A 415 29.73 -4.21 -9.58
CA GLN A 415 29.84 -2.85 -10.07
C GLN A 415 30.97 -2.12 -9.32
N LYS A 416 31.75 -1.30 -10.05
CA LYS A 416 32.80 -0.45 -9.46
C LYS A 416 32.18 0.71 -8.66
N GLY A 417 32.83 1.08 -7.56
CA GLY A 417 32.45 2.19 -6.70
C GLY A 417 32.50 1.78 -5.23
N SER A 418 32.36 2.75 -4.35
CA SER A 418 32.17 2.55 -2.93
C SER A 418 30.75 2.95 -2.52
N LEU A 419 30.30 2.53 -1.33
CA LEU A 419 29.05 2.99 -0.75
C LEU A 419 29.03 4.51 -0.57
N GLU A 420 30.16 5.08 -0.11
CA GLU A 420 30.32 6.51 0.13
C GLU A 420 30.19 7.32 -1.18
N ASP A 421 30.85 6.88 -2.26
CA ASP A 421 30.73 7.51 -3.58
C ASP A 421 29.29 7.46 -4.07
N TYR A 422 28.62 6.30 -3.87
CA TYR A 422 27.24 6.12 -4.28
C TYR A 422 26.29 7.07 -3.52
N PHE A 423 26.41 7.14 -2.20
CA PHE A 423 25.59 8.06 -1.39
C PHE A 423 25.89 9.55 -1.71
N THR A 424 27.12 9.88 -2.00
CA THR A 424 27.50 11.23 -2.43
C THR A 424 26.81 11.60 -3.76
N ASP A 425 26.82 10.70 -4.74
CA ASP A 425 26.12 10.88 -6.03
C ASP A 425 24.61 11.04 -5.82
N LEU A 426 24.00 10.15 -5.03
CA LEU A 426 22.57 10.18 -4.75
C LEU A 426 22.14 11.49 -4.06
N ASN A 427 22.88 11.93 -3.04
CA ASN A 427 22.61 13.20 -2.34
C ASN A 427 22.70 14.39 -3.27
N LYS A 428 23.72 14.43 -4.14
CA LYS A 428 23.89 15.50 -5.12
C LYS A 428 22.72 15.56 -6.09
N ARG A 429 22.36 14.44 -6.70
CA ARG A 429 21.24 14.36 -7.65
C ARG A 429 19.91 14.74 -7.02
N TRP A 430 19.67 14.29 -5.77
CA TRP A 430 18.46 14.64 -5.03
C TRP A 430 18.36 16.15 -4.77
N ASP A 431 19.43 16.77 -4.26
CA ASP A 431 19.47 18.21 -3.97
C ASP A 431 19.28 19.06 -5.24
N GLU A 432 19.94 18.71 -6.34
CA GLU A 432 19.79 19.37 -7.64
C GLU A 432 18.34 19.28 -8.17
N ALA A 433 17.74 18.08 -8.14
CA ALA A 433 16.37 17.86 -8.56
C ALA A 433 15.36 18.60 -7.68
N ALA A 434 15.53 18.57 -6.36
CA ALA A 434 14.63 19.24 -5.42
C ALA A 434 14.64 20.77 -5.57
N ARG A 435 15.79 21.38 -5.88
CA ARG A 435 15.88 22.82 -6.19
C ARG A 435 15.16 23.19 -7.48
N THR A 436 15.22 22.31 -8.48
CA THR A 436 14.55 22.53 -9.77
C THR A 436 13.04 22.33 -9.66
N ALA A 437 12.58 21.33 -8.91
CA ALA A 437 11.16 21.07 -8.69
C ALA A 437 10.47 22.11 -7.79
N GLY A 438 11.24 22.91 -7.03
CA GLY A 438 10.74 23.99 -6.17
C GLY A 438 10.69 25.37 -6.82
N SER A 439 11.18 25.50 -8.05
CA SER A 439 11.16 26.71 -8.88
C SER A 439 10.01 26.69 -9.89
#